data_85e0589f8387bf8dd6fe0c99f383aa70
#
_entry.id   85e0589f8387bf8dd6fe0c99f383aa70
#
_cell.length_a   1.000
_cell.length_b   1.000
_cell.length_c   1.000
_cell.angle_alpha   90.00
_cell.angle_beta   90.00
_cell.angle_gamma   90.00
#
_symmetry.space_group_name_H-M   'P 1'
#
loop_
_entity.id
_entity.type
_entity.pdbx_description
1 polymer ?
#
loop_
_entity_poly.entity_id
_entity_poly.type
_entity_poly.pdbx_seq_one_letter_code
_entity_poly.pdbx_strand_id
1 'polypeptide(L)'
;MNLLDTYHTAVARGELQPDPAQEAALCALDRLRLELCRPRKRGWFRKSAPAPEGIYLWGGVGRGKSMLMDMFARNLGPSVRRVHFHGFMQEVHQGIAQSKAQGAVDAIQPVAEGMARGIRCLAFDEMQITDITDAMLVGRLFQALFAAGIVIVATSNRHPDDLYKNGLNRQLFLPFIALLQQKMVVHELASPKDYRQDRMAGQGRYFTPLGDASRASMDHIWMNLAGGPGQPFALEVKSRRVIVPEFRNGIARITFAELCGAALGAADYLALVQEAKVLMLDDIPVLGRANASEAKRFVTLIDAVYEAQIGFIASAAAAPEALYPSGTGSFEFERTASRLAEMQAEGWGRS
;
A
#
# COMPACT_ATOMS: atom_id res chain seq x y z
N MET A 1 11.34 -18.04 17.58
CA MET A 1 9.97 -17.73 18.06
C MET A 1 9.04 -17.98 16.88
N ASN A 2 7.90 -18.67 17.03
CA ASN A 2 6.99 -18.85 15.92
C ASN A 2 6.16 -17.57 15.69
N LEU A 3 5.46 -17.48 14.56
CA LEU A 3 4.70 -16.27 14.23
C LEU A 3 3.49 -16.08 15.17
N LEU A 4 2.88 -17.17 15.60
CA LEU A 4 1.74 -17.14 16.52
C LEU A 4 2.15 -16.66 17.91
N ASP A 5 3.31 -17.08 18.44
CA ASP A 5 3.80 -16.58 19.72
C ASP A 5 4.04 -15.07 19.69
N THR A 6 4.58 -14.56 18.56
CA THR A 6 4.77 -13.12 18.36
C THR A 6 3.44 -12.38 18.34
N TYR A 7 2.45 -12.93 17.65
CA TYR A 7 1.11 -12.36 17.56
C TYR A 7 0.40 -12.37 18.93
N HIS A 8 0.38 -13.52 19.63
CA HIS A 8 -0.24 -13.64 20.96
C HIS A 8 0.42 -12.72 21.99
N THR A 9 1.73 -12.53 21.89
CA THR A 9 2.44 -11.56 22.76
C THR A 9 1.97 -10.14 22.49
N ALA A 10 1.79 -9.75 21.24
CA ALA A 10 1.26 -8.44 20.89
C ALA A 10 -0.20 -8.25 21.32
N VAL A 11 -1.01 -9.30 21.23
CA VAL A 11 -2.39 -9.30 21.75
C VAL A 11 -2.40 -9.15 23.28
N ALA A 12 -1.55 -9.90 24.00
CA ALA A 12 -1.45 -9.81 25.45
C ALA A 12 -0.98 -8.43 25.96
N ARG A 13 -0.21 -7.71 25.13
CA ARG A 13 0.20 -6.31 25.40
C ARG A 13 -0.85 -5.26 25.03
N GLY A 14 -1.98 -5.68 24.43
CA GLY A 14 -2.99 -4.75 23.95
C GLY A 14 -2.61 -4.00 22.66
N GLU A 15 -1.50 -4.38 22.00
CA GLU A 15 -1.05 -3.81 20.73
C GLU A 15 -1.92 -4.29 19.55
N LEU A 16 -2.52 -5.47 19.69
CA LEU A 16 -3.41 -6.07 18.70
C LEU A 16 -4.68 -6.60 19.37
N GLN A 17 -5.75 -6.68 18.60
CA GLN A 17 -6.95 -7.41 19.01
C GLN A 17 -6.90 -8.84 18.46
N PRO A 18 -7.39 -9.84 19.20
CA PRO A 18 -7.44 -11.22 18.73
C PRO A 18 -8.39 -11.34 17.53
N ASP A 19 -7.93 -12.04 16.49
CA ASP A 19 -8.69 -12.28 15.26
C ASP A 19 -8.43 -13.69 14.73
N PRO A 20 -9.44 -14.58 14.76
CA PRO A 20 -9.30 -15.95 14.28
C PRO A 20 -8.87 -16.05 12.81
N ALA A 21 -9.26 -15.09 11.94
CA ALA A 21 -8.84 -15.08 10.54
C ALA A 21 -7.34 -14.74 10.40
N GLN A 22 -6.83 -13.83 11.23
CA GLN A 22 -5.40 -13.52 11.28
C GLN A 22 -4.59 -14.71 11.82
N GLU A 23 -5.08 -15.38 12.86
CA GLU A 23 -4.43 -16.58 13.40
C GLU A 23 -4.36 -17.72 12.37
N ALA A 24 -5.44 -17.98 11.63
CA ALA A 24 -5.45 -18.96 10.55
C ALA A 24 -4.43 -18.60 9.44
N ALA A 25 -4.33 -17.35 9.05
CA ALA A 25 -3.33 -16.88 8.09
C ALA A 25 -1.90 -17.03 8.63
N LEU A 26 -1.68 -16.72 9.91
CA LEU A 26 -0.38 -16.91 10.57
C LEU A 26 0.02 -18.38 10.64
N CYS A 27 -0.91 -19.31 10.85
CA CYS A 27 -0.64 -20.74 10.78
C CYS A 27 -0.13 -21.16 9.41
N ALA A 28 -0.73 -20.63 8.33
CA ALA A 28 -0.29 -20.92 6.96
C ALA A 28 1.10 -20.31 6.69
N LEU A 29 1.31 -19.06 7.08
CA LEU A 29 2.60 -18.36 6.94
C LEU A 29 3.71 -19.05 7.77
N ASP A 30 3.43 -19.53 8.98
CA ASP A 30 4.43 -20.21 9.81
C ASP A 30 4.84 -21.59 9.24
N ARG A 31 3.90 -22.33 8.65
CA ARG A 31 4.21 -23.56 7.89
C ARG A 31 5.17 -23.26 6.76
N LEU A 32 4.87 -22.26 5.95
CA LEU A 32 5.73 -21.85 4.84
C LEU A 32 7.12 -21.41 5.36
N ARG A 33 7.16 -20.64 6.44
CA ARG A 33 8.41 -20.24 7.09
C ARG A 33 9.27 -21.42 7.47
N LEU A 34 8.69 -22.44 8.09
CA LEU A 34 9.41 -23.66 8.48
C LEU A 34 9.98 -24.38 7.26
N GLU A 35 9.25 -24.45 6.15
CA GLU A 35 9.74 -25.02 4.90
C GLU A 35 10.88 -24.20 4.28
N LEU A 36 10.77 -22.87 4.32
CA LEU A 36 11.81 -21.96 3.87
C LEU A 36 13.08 -22.03 4.74
N CYS A 37 12.98 -22.31 6.03
CA CYS A 37 14.12 -22.48 6.91
C CYS A 37 14.88 -23.81 6.70
N ARG A 38 14.24 -24.81 6.09
CA ARG A 38 14.91 -26.10 5.83
C ARG A 38 16.05 -25.92 4.83
N PRO A 39 17.24 -26.47 5.10
CA PRO A 39 18.34 -26.41 4.16
C PRO A 39 17.96 -27.18 2.87
N ARG A 40 18.11 -26.53 1.70
CA ARG A 40 17.99 -27.24 0.42
C ARG A 40 19.15 -28.24 0.30
N LYS A 41 18.86 -29.54 0.42
CA LYS A 41 19.85 -30.58 0.18
C LYS A 41 20.23 -30.56 -1.30
N ARG A 42 21.40 -30.02 -1.63
CA ARG A 42 22.06 -30.22 -2.92
C ARG A 42 22.66 -31.66 -2.94
N GLY A 43 21.88 -32.61 -3.40
CA GLY A 43 22.44 -33.92 -3.74
C GLY A 43 23.05 -33.87 -5.12
N TRP A 44 24.28 -34.34 -5.29
CA TRP A 44 25.02 -34.38 -6.57
C TRP A 44 24.26 -35.15 -7.67
N PHE A 45 23.32 -36.03 -7.33
CA PHE A 45 22.54 -36.86 -8.25
C PHE A 45 21.01 -36.80 -8.07
N ARG A 46 20.48 -35.91 -7.22
CA ARG A 46 19.01 -35.77 -7.04
C ARG A 46 18.55 -34.41 -7.54
N LYS A 47 17.49 -34.39 -8.38
CA LYS A 47 16.71 -33.16 -8.65
C LYS A 47 16.39 -32.52 -7.34
N SER A 48 16.72 -31.23 -7.21
CA SER A 48 16.33 -30.45 -6.03
C SER A 48 14.82 -30.60 -5.77
N ALA A 49 14.44 -30.82 -4.52
CA ALA A 49 13.02 -30.84 -4.17
C ALA A 49 12.33 -29.57 -4.69
N PRO A 50 11.11 -29.68 -5.20
CA PRO A 50 10.38 -28.50 -5.67
C PRO A 50 10.28 -27.45 -4.56
N ALA A 51 10.26 -26.18 -4.94
CA ALA A 51 10.02 -25.11 -3.99
C ALA A 51 8.61 -25.26 -3.39
N PRO A 52 8.41 -24.94 -2.11
CA PRO A 52 7.08 -24.96 -1.51
C PRO A 52 6.14 -23.99 -2.23
N GLU A 53 4.84 -24.26 -2.13
CA GLU A 53 3.82 -23.33 -2.60
C GLU A 53 3.89 -22.02 -1.82
N GLY A 54 3.73 -20.90 -2.52
CA GLY A 54 3.62 -19.59 -1.90
C GLY A 54 2.26 -19.35 -1.26
N ILE A 55 2.04 -18.13 -0.79
CA ILE A 55 0.74 -17.73 -0.20
C ILE A 55 0.28 -16.43 -0.87
N TYR A 56 -0.94 -16.45 -1.37
CA TYR A 56 -1.66 -15.27 -1.83
C TYR A 56 -2.72 -14.91 -0.78
N LEU A 57 -2.40 -13.94 0.09
CA LEU A 57 -3.25 -13.49 1.16
C LEU A 57 -4.14 -12.34 0.67
N TRP A 58 -5.43 -12.58 0.51
CA TRP A 58 -6.35 -11.56 0.04
C TRP A 58 -7.46 -11.25 1.03
N GLY A 59 -8.13 -10.12 0.84
CA GLY A 59 -9.24 -9.71 1.70
C GLY A 59 -9.38 -8.20 1.72
N GLY A 60 -10.44 -7.71 2.32
CA GLY A 60 -10.74 -6.29 2.44
C GLY A 60 -9.60 -5.47 3.01
N VAL A 61 -9.66 -4.19 2.81
CA VAL A 61 -8.70 -3.23 3.35
C VAL A 61 -8.79 -3.21 4.89
N GLY A 62 -7.69 -2.91 5.60
CA GLY A 62 -7.70 -2.80 7.07
C GLY A 62 -7.67 -4.10 7.85
N ARG A 63 -7.66 -5.25 7.20
CA ARG A 63 -7.72 -6.58 7.83
C ARG A 63 -6.39 -7.05 8.45
N GLY A 64 -5.33 -6.28 8.32
CA GLY A 64 -4.02 -6.62 8.89
C GLY A 64 -3.08 -7.41 7.96
N LYS A 65 -3.38 -7.54 6.66
CA LYS A 65 -2.55 -8.29 5.70
C LYS A 65 -1.08 -7.88 5.72
N SER A 66 -0.80 -6.57 5.62
CA SER A 66 0.57 -6.04 5.63
C SER A 66 1.27 -6.27 6.96
N MET A 67 0.55 -6.22 8.09
CA MET A 67 1.09 -6.56 9.41
C MET A 67 1.52 -8.03 9.49
N LEU A 68 0.68 -8.96 9.00
CA LEU A 68 1.01 -10.38 8.96
C LEU A 68 2.22 -10.63 8.05
N MET A 69 2.29 -9.95 6.92
CA MET A 69 3.44 -9.98 6.02
C MET A 69 4.72 -9.46 6.69
N ASP A 70 4.62 -8.36 7.48
CA ASP A 70 5.74 -7.83 8.27
C ASP A 70 6.27 -8.85 9.27
N MET A 71 5.37 -9.50 10.03
CA MET A 71 5.76 -10.54 10.97
C MET A 71 6.48 -11.70 10.29
N PHE A 72 5.96 -12.14 9.13
CA PHE A 72 6.56 -13.20 8.33
C PHE A 72 7.95 -12.80 7.83
N ALA A 73 8.08 -11.64 7.19
CA ALA A 73 9.34 -11.19 6.60
C ALA A 73 10.43 -10.97 7.66
N ARG A 74 10.10 -10.32 8.78
CA ARG A 74 11.05 -10.10 9.89
C ARG A 74 11.57 -11.40 10.48
N ASN A 75 10.72 -12.43 10.57
CA ASN A 75 11.10 -13.72 11.17
C ASN A 75 12.05 -14.54 10.27
N LEU A 76 11.99 -14.36 8.96
CA LEU A 76 12.87 -15.02 7.98
C LEU A 76 14.17 -14.23 7.69
N GLY A 77 14.20 -12.96 8.05
CA GLY A 77 15.39 -12.10 7.88
C GLY A 77 15.83 -11.95 6.41
N PRO A 78 17.15 -11.92 6.13
CA PRO A 78 17.67 -11.55 4.81
C PRO A 78 17.35 -12.55 3.69
N SER A 79 16.79 -13.70 4.00
CA SER A 79 16.33 -14.67 2.99
C SER A 79 15.02 -14.28 2.31
N VAL A 80 14.33 -13.27 2.81
CA VAL A 80 13.12 -12.68 2.25
C VAL A 80 13.37 -11.26 1.82
N ARG A 81 13.01 -10.94 0.58
CA ARG A 81 12.93 -9.56 0.11
C ARG A 81 11.46 -9.13 0.11
N ARG A 82 11.11 -8.15 0.95
CA ARG A 82 9.79 -7.53 0.96
C ARG A 82 9.82 -6.24 0.15
N VAL A 83 8.86 -6.09 -0.74
CA VAL A 83 8.71 -4.92 -1.63
C VAL A 83 7.24 -4.64 -1.89
N HIS A 84 6.87 -3.38 -2.14
CA HIS A 84 5.59 -3.05 -2.75
C HIS A 84 5.59 -3.47 -4.21
N PHE A 85 4.48 -4.06 -4.67
CA PHE A 85 4.41 -4.62 -6.02
C PHE A 85 4.68 -3.59 -7.12
N HIS A 86 4.15 -2.37 -6.97
CA HIS A 86 4.40 -1.30 -7.92
C HIS A 86 5.90 -0.91 -8.02
N GLY A 87 6.55 -0.72 -6.87
CA GLY A 87 8.00 -0.42 -6.84
C GLY A 87 8.85 -1.55 -7.45
N PHE A 88 8.45 -2.80 -7.21
CA PHE A 88 9.09 -3.95 -7.84
C PHE A 88 8.94 -3.92 -9.37
N MET A 89 7.77 -3.61 -9.90
CA MET A 89 7.56 -3.52 -11.36
C MET A 89 8.38 -2.38 -11.98
N GLN A 90 8.57 -1.26 -11.28
CA GLN A 90 9.47 -0.20 -11.75
C GLN A 90 10.93 -0.70 -11.87
N GLU A 91 11.43 -1.45 -10.88
CA GLU A 91 12.76 -2.07 -10.95
C GLU A 91 12.86 -3.05 -12.12
N VAL A 92 11.80 -3.83 -12.37
CA VAL A 92 11.73 -4.76 -13.50
C VAL A 92 11.83 -4.03 -14.83
N HIS A 93 11.07 -2.95 -15.02
CA HIS A 93 11.13 -2.14 -16.24
C HIS A 93 12.52 -1.53 -16.46
N GLN A 94 13.15 -1.01 -15.40
CA GLN A 94 14.52 -0.48 -15.47
C GLN A 94 15.53 -1.57 -15.83
N GLY A 95 15.43 -2.75 -15.20
CA GLY A 95 16.29 -3.89 -15.48
C GLY A 95 16.15 -4.39 -16.93
N ILE A 96 14.92 -4.43 -17.45
CA ILE A 96 14.67 -4.81 -18.85
C ILE A 96 15.27 -3.78 -19.81
N ALA A 97 15.12 -2.48 -19.54
CA ALA A 97 15.72 -1.44 -20.38
C ALA A 97 17.24 -1.55 -20.39
N GLN A 98 17.87 -1.78 -19.26
CA GLN A 98 19.33 -1.99 -19.17
C GLN A 98 19.78 -3.25 -19.90
N SER A 99 19.09 -4.39 -19.71
CA SER A 99 19.43 -5.65 -20.40
C SER A 99 19.31 -5.52 -21.93
N LYS A 100 18.28 -4.83 -22.42
CA LYS A 100 18.13 -4.54 -23.86
C LYS A 100 19.24 -3.65 -24.37
N ALA A 101 19.66 -2.63 -23.64
CA ALA A 101 20.77 -1.76 -24.00
C ALA A 101 22.11 -2.51 -24.08
N GLN A 102 22.24 -3.62 -23.35
CA GLN A 102 23.38 -4.53 -23.38
C GLN A 102 23.27 -5.62 -24.46
N GLY A 103 22.23 -5.58 -25.32
CA GLY A 103 22.03 -6.51 -26.42
C GLY A 103 21.36 -7.84 -26.07
N ALA A 104 20.72 -7.95 -24.90
CA ALA A 104 20.01 -9.18 -24.53
C ALA A 104 18.81 -9.42 -25.45
N VAL A 105 18.73 -10.62 -26.03
CA VAL A 105 17.58 -11.06 -26.86
C VAL A 105 16.34 -11.31 -25.96
N ASP A 106 16.54 -11.96 -24.81
CA ASP A 106 15.52 -12.04 -23.77
C ASP A 106 16.00 -11.25 -22.53
N ALA A 107 15.33 -10.15 -22.25
CA ALA A 107 15.68 -9.29 -21.14
C ALA A 107 15.01 -9.69 -19.81
N ILE A 108 13.97 -10.57 -19.83
CA ILE A 108 13.24 -10.95 -18.61
C ILE A 108 14.04 -11.94 -17.79
N GLN A 109 14.67 -12.94 -18.43
CA GLN A 109 15.42 -13.97 -17.73
C GLN A 109 16.55 -13.40 -16.85
N PRO A 110 17.49 -12.56 -17.38
CA PRO A 110 18.55 -11.96 -16.56
C PRO A 110 18.02 -11.10 -15.42
N VAL A 111 16.92 -10.38 -15.64
CA VAL A 111 16.28 -9.55 -14.60
C VAL A 111 15.74 -10.44 -13.48
N ALA A 112 15.00 -11.50 -13.81
CA ALA A 112 14.48 -12.44 -12.82
C ALA A 112 15.60 -13.10 -12.01
N GLU A 113 16.67 -13.53 -12.68
CA GLU A 113 17.86 -14.12 -12.03
C GLU A 113 18.57 -13.13 -11.10
N GLY A 114 18.68 -11.86 -11.53
CA GLY A 114 19.23 -10.78 -10.72
C GLY A 114 18.42 -10.56 -9.43
N MET A 115 17.11 -10.52 -9.56
CA MET A 115 16.19 -10.34 -8.44
C MET A 115 16.14 -11.53 -7.48
N ALA A 116 16.40 -12.74 -7.99
CA ALA A 116 16.43 -13.98 -7.22
C ALA A 116 17.72 -14.17 -6.40
N ARG A 117 18.76 -13.36 -6.64
CA ARG A 117 20.07 -13.56 -5.99
C ARG A 117 20.00 -13.36 -4.49
N GLY A 118 20.46 -14.36 -3.75
CA GLY A 118 20.62 -14.26 -2.29
C GLY A 118 19.33 -14.40 -1.49
N ILE A 119 18.18 -14.54 -2.14
CA ILE A 119 16.89 -14.68 -1.49
C ILE A 119 16.24 -16.04 -1.78
N ARG A 120 15.29 -16.41 -0.95
CA ARG A 120 14.46 -17.60 -1.09
C ARG A 120 12.98 -17.26 -1.31
N CYS A 121 12.58 -16.06 -0.90
CA CYS A 121 11.21 -15.61 -0.97
C CYS A 121 11.16 -14.13 -1.39
N LEU A 122 10.21 -13.82 -2.27
CA LEU A 122 9.75 -12.47 -2.56
C LEU A 122 8.39 -12.25 -1.88
N ALA A 123 8.29 -11.23 -1.05
CA ALA A 123 7.08 -10.86 -0.34
C ALA A 123 6.54 -9.54 -0.93
N PHE A 124 5.44 -9.64 -1.69
CA PHE A 124 4.80 -8.51 -2.36
C PHE A 124 3.69 -7.94 -1.50
N ASP A 125 3.83 -6.68 -1.09
CA ASP A 125 2.72 -5.96 -0.49
C ASP A 125 1.88 -5.28 -1.57
N GLU A 126 0.55 -5.30 -1.36
CA GLU A 126 -0.43 -4.67 -2.23
C GLU A 126 -0.30 -5.06 -3.72
N MET A 127 -0.33 -6.37 -4.00
CA MET A 127 -0.28 -6.85 -5.38
C MET A 127 -1.54 -6.41 -6.13
N GLN A 128 -1.33 -5.41 -6.99
CA GLN A 128 -2.36 -4.84 -7.84
C GLN A 128 -1.78 -4.62 -9.25
N ILE A 129 -2.52 -5.01 -10.29
CA ILE A 129 -2.11 -4.89 -11.68
C ILE A 129 -3.19 -4.10 -12.40
N THR A 130 -2.85 -2.90 -12.83
CA THR A 130 -3.79 -1.96 -13.48
C THR A 130 -3.34 -1.57 -14.88
N ASP A 131 -2.04 -1.63 -15.15
CA ASP A 131 -1.44 -1.29 -16.43
C ASP A 131 -1.28 -2.51 -17.33
N ILE A 132 -1.51 -2.32 -18.66
CA ILE A 132 -1.40 -3.40 -19.65
C ILE A 132 0.05 -3.88 -19.81
N THR A 133 1.03 -2.99 -19.69
CA THR A 133 2.44 -3.33 -19.85
C THR A 133 2.87 -4.30 -18.74
N ASP A 134 2.47 -4.00 -17.50
CA ASP A 134 2.70 -4.88 -16.37
C ASP A 134 1.97 -6.22 -16.53
N ALA A 135 0.69 -6.18 -16.97
CA ALA A 135 -0.10 -7.38 -17.17
C ALA A 135 0.53 -8.34 -18.20
N MET A 136 1.12 -7.81 -19.27
CA MET A 136 1.77 -8.63 -20.31
C MET A 136 3.15 -9.17 -19.86
N LEU A 137 3.82 -8.47 -18.96
CA LEU A 137 5.16 -8.79 -18.51
C LEU A 137 5.19 -9.77 -17.35
N VAL A 138 4.26 -9.57 -16.39
CA VAL A 138 4.26 -10.26 -15.10
C VAL A 138 4.18 -11.79 -15.23
N GLY A 139 3.46 -12.31 -16.19
CA GLY A 139 3.32 -13.75 -16.43
C GLY A 139 4.66 -14.42 -16.71
N ARG A 140 5.46 -13.86 -17.62
CA ARG A 140 6.79 -14.37 -17.97
C ARG A 140 7.79 -14.18 -16.83
N LEU A 141 7.72 -13.04 -16.14
CA LEU A 141 8.56 -12.74 -15.01
C LEU A 141 8.35 -13.75 -13.87
N PHE A 142 7.10 -14.01 -13.49
CA PHE A 142 6.78 -14.95 -12.43
C PHE A 142 7.13 -16.40 -12.81
N GLN A 143 6.96 -16.79 -14.09
CA GLN A 143 7.45 -18.09 -14.57
C GLN A 143 8.96 -18.24 -14.35
N ALA A 144 9.74 -17.22 -14.69
CA ALA A 144 11.19 -17.22 -14.48
C ALA A 144 11.57 -17.26 -12.98
N LEU A 145 10.87 -16.50 -12.13
CA LEU A 145 11.09 -16.51 -10.67
C LEU A 145 10.75 -17.88 -10.06
N PHE A 146 9.63 -18.48 -10.43
CA PHE A 146 9.27 -19.83 -9.99
C PHE A 146 10.25 -20.88 -10.49
N ALA A 147 10.73 -20.77 -11.74
CA ALA A 147 11.76 -21.66 -12.29
C ALA A 147 13.11 -21.51 -11.54
N ALA A 148 13.45 -20.32 -11.09
CA ALA A 148 14.58 -20.06 -10.21
C ALA A 148 14.37 -20.58 -8.77
N GLY A 149 13.18 -21.11 -8.47
CA GLY A 149 12.82 -21.67 -7.17
C GLY A 149 12.53 -20.61 -6.11
N ILE A 150 12.18 -19.41 -6.52
CA ILE A 150 11.73 -18.35 -5.59
C ILE A 150 10.29 -18.66 -5.16
N VAL A 151 10.05 -18.58 -3.86
CA VAL A 151 8.70 -18.64 -3.29
C VAL A 151 8.13 -17.24 -3.27
N ILE A 152 6.86 -17.10 -3.59
CA ILE A 152 6.17 -15.81 -3.59
C ILE A 152 5.11 -15.81 -2.49
N VAL A 153 5.13 -14.75 -1.68
CA VAL A 153 4.06 -14.40 -0.75
C VAL A 153 3.52 -13.05 -1.17
N ALA A 154 2.23 -12.94 -1.38
CA ALA A 154 1.61 -11.69 -1.84
C ALA A 154 0.42 -11.32 -0.97
N THR A 155 0.27 -10.03 -0.68
CA THR A 155 -1.00 -9.48 -0.14
C THR A 155 -1.75 -8.74 -1.24
N SER A 156 -3.08 -8.83 -1.22
CA SER A 156 -3.94 -8.12 -2.17
C SER A 156 -5.30 -7.78 -1.55
N ASN A 157 -5.94 -6.75 -2.07
CA ASN A 157 -7.33 -6.44 -1.74
C ASN A 157 -8.33 -7.19 -2.65
N ARG A 158 -7.82 -7.96 -3.62
CA ARG A 158 -8.62 -8.66 -4.63
C ARG A 158 -8.28 -10.14 -4.65
N HIS A 159 -9.30 -10.97 -4.90
CA HIS A 159 -9.08 -12.37 -5.25
C HIS A 159 -8.24 -12.46 -6.55
N PRO A 160 -7.43 -13.51 -6.76
CA PRO A 160 -6.65 -13.66 -8.01
C PRO A 160 -7.50 -13.51 -9.28
N ASP A 161 -8.72 -14.05 -9.29
CA ASP A 161 -9.63 -13.94 -10.44
C ASP A 161 -10.09 -12.51 -10.75
N ASP A 162 -10.00 -11.60 -9.79
CA ASP A 162 -10.34 -10.19 -9.95
C ASP A 162 -9.12 -9.30 -10.28
N LEU A 163 -7.92 -9.89 -10.35
CA LEU A 163 -6.75 -9.16 -10.83
C LEU A 163 -6.95 -8.76 -12.30
N TYR A 164 -6.60 -7.51 -12.61
CA TYR A 164 -6.73 -6.94 -13.94
C TYR A 164 -8.15 -7.12 -14.53
N LYS A 165 -9.18 -7.14 -13.67
CA LYS A 165 -10.60 -7.19 -14.07
C LYS A 165 -10.91 -5.94 -14.89
N ASN A 166 -11.55 -6.11 -16.04
CA ASN A 166 -11.82 -5.05 -17.02
C ASN A 166 -10.57 -4.45 -17.72
N GLY A 167 -9.39 -5.04 -17.56
CA GLY A 167 -8.18 -4.64 -18.27
C GLY A 167 -8.25 -4.97 -19.77
N LEU A 168 -7.55 -4.19 -20.58
CA LEU A 168 -7.44 -4.40 -22.02
C LEU A 168 -6.72 -5.73 -22.31
N ASN A 169 -7.28 -6.55 -23.23
CA ASN A 169 -6.74 -7.86 -23.57
C ASN A 169 -6.61 -8.82 -22.35
N ARG A 170 -7.51 -8.76 -21.39
CA ARG A 170 -7.50 -9.57 -20.17
C ARG A 170 -7.32 -11.08 -20.46
N GLN A 171 -7.77 -11.58 -21.59
CA GLN A 171 -7.61 -12.99 -21.97
C GLN A 171 -6.13 -13.44 -21.99
N LEU A 172 -5.20 -12.55 -22.35
CA LEU A 172 -3.77 -12.83 -22.31
C LEU A 172 -3.19 -12.86 -20.90
N PHE A 173 -3.92 -12.32 -19.93
CA PHE A 173 -3.56 -12.31 -18.52
C PHE A 173 -4.07 -13.54 -17.75
N LEU A 174 -5.12 -14.22 -18.24
CA LEU A 174 -5.70 -15.39 -17.57
C LEU A 174 -4.68 -16.52 -17.30
N PRO A 175 -3.71 -16.82 -18.19
CA PRO A 175 -2.67 -17.83 -17.89
C PRO A 175 -1.82 -17.46 -16.67
N PHE A 176 -1.60 -16.17 -16.40
CA PHE A 176 -0.91 -15.73 -15.19
C PHE A 176 -1.75 -15.98 -13.93
N ILE A 177 -3.04 -15.72 -13.97
CA ILE A 177 -3.95 -16.04 -12.84
C ILE A 177 -3.90 -17.54 -12.54
N ALA A 178 -3.99 -18.39 -13.58
CA ALA A 178 -3.89 -19.84 -13.41
C ALA A 178 -2.53 -20.27 -12.83
N LEU A 179 -1.43 -19.63 -13.26
CA LEU A 179 -0.10 -19.87 -12.70
C LEU A 179 -0.03 -19.51 -11.21
N LEU A 180 -0.59 -18.36 -10.81
CA LEU A 180 -0.65 -17.96 -9.40
C LEU A 180 -1.40 -18.99 -8.56
N GLN A 181 -2.58 -19.41 -9.00
CA GLN A 181 -3.41 -20.37 -8.29
C GLN A 181 -2.78 -21.77 -8.23
N GLN A 182 -1.94 -22.12 -9.22
CA GLN A 182 -1.18 -23.38 -9.22
C GLN A 182 0.03 -23.35 -8.28
N LYS A 183 0.65 -22.17 -8.09
CA LYS A 183 1.92 -22.02 -7.37
C LYS A 183 1.76 -21.44 -5.97
N MET A 184 0.59 -20.98 -5.64
CA MET A 184 0.31 -20.30 -4.37
C MET A 184 -1.00 -20.79 -3.77
N VAL A 185 -1.02 -20.98 -2.47
CA VAL A 185 -2.24 -21.20 -1.70
C VAL A 185 -2.96 -19.85 -1.60
N VAL A 186 -4.18 -19.80 -2.13
CA VAL A 186 -5.04 -18.61 -2.02
C VAL A 186 -5.73 -18.64 -0.66
N HIS A 187 -5.40 -17.70 0.19
CA HIS A 187 -5.93 -17.61 1.56
C HIS A 187 -6.72 -16.32 1.73
N GLU A 188 -8.00 -16.43 2.05
CA GLU A 188 -8.84 -15.29 2.35
C GLU A 188 -8.69 -14.85 3.80
N LEU A 189 -8.40 -13.58 4.02
CA LEU A 189 -8.46 -12.96 5.34
C LEU A 189 -9.88 -12.39 5.55
N ALA A 190 -10.83 -13.28 5.85
CA ALA A 190 -12.24 -12.96 6.02
C ALA A 190 -12.55 -12.39 7.41
N SER A 191 -11.79 -11.38 7.84
CA SER A 191 -12.10 -10.69 9.10
C SER A 191 -13.28 -9.73 8.89
N PRO A 192 -14.31 -9.72 9.74
CA PRO A 192 -15.41 -8.75 9.66
C PRO A 192 -14.99 -7.34 10.05
N LYS A 193 -13.82 -7.17 10.69
CA LYS A 193 -13.35 -5.89 11.25
C LYS A 193 -12.34 -5.21 10.33
N ASP A 194 -12.55 -3.92 10.06
CA ASP A 194 -11.48 -3.03 9.58
C ASP A 194 -10.77 -2.42 10.78
N TYR A 195 -9.64 -3.01 11.17
CA TYR A 195 -8.85 -2.58 12.34
C TYR A 195 -8.29 -1.16 12.24
N ARG A 196 -8.28 -0.54 11.06
CA ARG A 196 -7.93 0.89 10.91
C ARG A 196 -9.03 1.78 11.48
N GLN A 197 -10.28 1.39 11.27
CA GLN A 197 -11.43 2.13 11.76
C GLN A 197 -11.52 2.08 13.29
N ASP A 198 -11.25 0.92 13.89
CA ASP A 198 -11.18 0.80 15.35
C ASP A 198 -10.04 1.67 15.93
N ARG A 199 -8.90 1.78 15.22
CA ARG A 199 -7.80 2.65 15.62
C ARG A 199 -8.10 4.15 15.41
N MET A 200 -8.99 4.49 14.48
CA MET A 200 -9.46 5.85 14.25
C MET A 200 -10.66 6.22 15.13
N ALA A 201 -11.38 5.24 15.68
CA ALA A 201 -12.51 5.47 16.57
C ALA A 201 -12.04 6.17 17.86
N GLY A 202 -12.69 7.28 18.17
CA GLY A 202 -12.36 8.09 19.35
C GLY A 202 -11.13 8.98 19.23
N GLN A 203 -10.40 8.99 18.08
CA GLN A 203 -9.33 9.95 17.84
C GLN A 203 -9.85 11.14 17.05
N GLY A 204 -9.41 12.35 17.43
CA GLY A 204 -9.68 13.57 16.65
C GLY A 204 -9.11 13.41 15.24
N ARG A 205 -9.80 13.96 14.25
CA ARG A 205 -9.38 13.92 12.84
C ARG A 205 -8.97 15.26 12.28
N TYR A 206 -9.22 16.32 13.03
CA TYR A 206 -8.92 17.69 12.63
C TYR A 206 -8.36 18.45 13.84
N PHE A 207 -7.12 18.90 13.72
CA PHE A 207 -6.36 19.50 14.80
C PHE A 207 -6.12 20.98 14.52
N THR A 208 -6.59 21.83 15.41
CA THR A 208 -6.45 23.29 15.31
C THR A 208 -6.34 23.88 16.72
N PRO A 209 -5.59 24.97 16.91
CA PRO A 209 -4.73 25.67 15.94
C PRO A 209 -3.46 24.89 15.62
N LEU A 210 -2.70 25.35 14.61
CA LEU A 210 -1.35 24.83 14.33
C LEU A 210 -0.42 25.08 15.51
N GLY A 211 0.43 24.14 15.81
CA GLY A 211 1.41 24.21 16.89
C GLY A 211 1.92 22.83 17.28
N ASP A 212 2.74 22.79 18.33
CA ASP A 212 3.38 21.54 18.78
C ASP A 212 2.37 20.48 19.22
N ALA A 213 1.24 20.88 19.83
CA ALA A 213 0.20 19.96 20.27
C ALA A 213 -0.50 19.26 19.08
N SER A 214 -0.86 20.02 18.03
CA SER A 214 -1.47 19.44 16.82
C SER A 214 -0.46 18.56 16.06
N ARG A 215 0.81 18.97 16.00
CA ARG A 215 1.89 18.18 15.40
C ARG A 215 2.09 16.86 16.15
N ALA A 216 2.18 16.89 17.47
CA ALA A 216 2.30 15.69 18.30
C ALA A 216 1.11 14.74 18.11
N SER A 217 -0.10 15.28 17.97
CA SER A 217 -1.30 14.48 17.69
C SER A 217 -1.24 13.82 16.32
N MET A 218 -0.81 14.54 15.28
CA MET A 218 -0.60 13.99 13.94
C MET A 218 0.45 12.90 13.95
N ASP A 219 1.58 13.10 14.63
CA ASP A 219 2.66 12.10 14.75
C ASP A 219 2.18 10.84 15.49
N HIS A 220 1.44 11.02 16.58
CA HIS A 220 0.87 9.90 17.32
C HIS A 220 -0.08 9.07 16.45
N ILE A 221 -0.96 9.73 15.72
CA ILE A 221 -1.90 9.04 14.81
C ILE A 221 -1.14 8.35 13.67
N TRP A 222 -0.13 9.01 13.09
CA TRP A 222 0.71 8.40 12.08
C TRP A 222 1.33 7.09 12.57
N MET A 223 1.97 7.12 13.73
CA MET A 223 2.59 5.92 14.31
C MET A 223 1.58 4.82 14.59
N ASN A 224 0.39 5.16 15.06
CA ASN A 224 -0.68 4.20 15.33
C ASN A 224 -1.25 3.57 14.05
N LEU A 225 -1.46 4.36 13.00
CA LEU A 225 -2.06 3.89 11.75
C LEU A 225 -1.03 3.22 10.85
N ALA A 226 0.11 3.88 10.60
CA ALA A 226 1.15 3.39 9.69
C ALA A 226 2.02 2.30 10.33
N GLY A 227 2.13 2.27 11.65
CA GLY A 227 2.92 1.27 12.39
C GLY A 227 4.43 1.44 12.27
N GLY A 228 4.91 2.62 11.90
CA GLY A 228 6.34 2.94 11.77
C GLY A 228 6.62 4.08 10.81
N PRO A 229 7.90 4.41 10.56
CA PRO A 229 8.27 5.50 9.66
C PRO A 229 7.79 5.23 8.23
N GLY A 230 7.37 6.28 7.54
CA GLY A 230 7.02 6.27 6.13
C GLY A 230 8.24 6.21 5.23
N GLN A 231 7.99 5.99 3.94
CA GLN A 231 9.00 6.09 2.89
C GLN A 231 8.43 6.95 1.75
N PRO A 232 9.29 7.67 1.01
CA PRO A 232 8.84 8.38 -0.16
C PRO A 232 8.18 7.43 -1.18
N PHE A 233 7.01 7.81 -1.67
CA PHE A 233 6.26 7.06 -2.67
C PHE A 233 6.02 7.93 -3.90
N ALA A 234 6.36 7.41 -5.09
CA ALA A 234 6.19 8.12 -6.33
C ALA A 234 4.89 7.73 -7.02
N LEU A 235 4.02 8.70 -7.23
CA LEU A 235 2.83 8.58 -8.07
C LEU A 235 3.18 8.94 -9.51
N GLU A 236 2.95 8.03 -10.43
CA GLU A 236 3.12 8.29 -11.86
C GLU A 236 1.81 8.88 -12.42
N VAL A 237 1.85 10.16 -12.81
CA VAL A 237 0.67 10.85 -13.34
C VAL A 237 0.98 11.36 -14.74
N LYS A 238 0.46 10.70 -15.78
CA LYS A 238 0.77 10.96 -17.18
C LYS A 238 2.30 10.85 -17.42
N SER A 239 2.98 11.95 -17.68
CA SER A 239 4.43 11.99 -17.95
C SER A 239 5.25 12.61 -16.80
N ARG A 240 4.66 12.79 -15.63
CA ARG A 240 5.34 13.39 -14.47
C ARG A 240 5.21 12.50 -13.22
N ARG A 241 6.09 12.79 -12.28
CA ARG A 241 6.19 12.08 -11.01
C ARG A 241 5.80 13.02 -9.87
N VAL A 242 4.86 12.61 -9.03
CA VAL A 242 4.49 13.32 -7.80
C VAL A 242 4.99 12.49 -6.62
N ILE A 243 5.78 13.09 -5.74
CA ILE A 243 6.34 12.41 -4.57
C ILE A 243 5.44 12.65 -3.36
N VAL A 244 4.98 11.60 -2.73
CA VAL A 244 4.39 11.61 -1.39
C VAL A 244 5.54 11.35 -0.41
N PRO A 245 5.91 12.29 0.47
CA PRO A 245 7.12 12.17 1.31
C PRO A 245 7.07 10.98 2.27
N GLU A 246 5.91 10.75 2.87
CA GLU A 246 5.68 9.63 3.77
C GLU A 246 4.47 8.82 3.32
N PHE A 247 4.74 7.59 2.89
CA PHE A 247 3.71 6.63 2.51
C PHE A 247 3.99 5.28 3.17
N ARG A 248 2.98 4.72 3.81
CA ARG A 248 3.08 3.38 4.40
C ARG A 248 1.70 2.77 4.61
N ASN A 249 1.55 1.50 4.23
CA ASN A 249 0.32 0.71 4.44
C ASN A 249 -0.96 1.39 3.91
N GLY A 250 -0.86 2.11 2.76
CA GLY A 250 -1.96 2.85 2.18
C GLY A 250 -2.29 4.16 2.92
N ILE A 251 -1.41 4.64 3.78
CA ILE A 251 -1.53 5.92 4.46
C ILE A 251 -0.51 6.88 3.86
N ALA A 252 -0.99 7.98 3.32
CA ALA A 252 -0.18 9.07 2.80
C ALA A 252 -0.12 10.20 3.82
N ARG A 253 1.07 10.73 4.10
CA ARG A 253 1.25 11.95 4.88
C ARG A 253 2.06 12.95 4.09
N ILE A 254 1.54 14.16 3.97
CA ILE A 254 2.12 15.23 3.17
C ILE A 254 1.68 16.58 3.73
N THR A 255 2.50 17.61 3.57
CA THR A 255 2.15 18.97 3.98
C THR A 255 1.25 19.67 2.96
N PHE A 256 0.48 20.64 3.41
CA PHE A 256 -0.31 21.50 2.52
C PHE A 256 0.57 22.21 1.47
N ALA A 257 1.75 22.67 1.86
CA ALA A 257 2.68 23.34 0.95
C ALA A 257 3.13 22.43 -0.19
N GLU A 258 3.43 21.17 0.09
CA GLU A 258 3.85 20.19 -0.92
C GLU A 258 2.69 19.75 -1.82
N LEU A 259 1.46 19.65 -1.29
CA LEU A 259 0.32 19.12 -2.05
C LEU A 259 -0.49 20.22 -2.74
N CYS A 260 -0.76 21.33 -2.05
CA CYS A 260 -1.55 22.43 -2.58
C CYS A 260 -0.72 23.67 -2.94
N GLY A 261 0.45 23.85 -2.36
CA GLY A 261 1.42 24.88 -2.74
C GLY A 261 2.09 24.58 -4.09
N ALA A 262 2.36 23.31 -4.40
CA ALA A 262 2.89 22.88 -5.68
C ALA A 262 1.86 22.99 -6.83
N ALA A 263 2.34 23.04 -8.08
CA ALA A 263 1.49 23.13 -9.27
C ALA A 263 0.85 21.76 -9.64
N LEU A 264 0.13 21.19 -8.70
CA LEU A 264 -0.64 19.95 -8.87
C LEU A 264 -2.10 20.27 -9.24
N GLY A 265 -2.86 19.26 -9.65
CA GLY A 265 -4.26 19.42 -10.05
C GLY A 265 -5.06 18.13 -9.93
N ALA A 266 -6.26 18.12 -10.46
CA ALA A 266 -7.23 17.03 -10.29
C ALA A 266 -6.68 15.64 -10.63
N ALA A 267 -5.87 15.51 -11.71
CA ALA A 267 -5.30 14.22 -12.09
C ALA A 267 -4.33 13.66 -11.03
N ASP A 268 -3.57 14.54 -10.37
CA ASP A 268 -2.62 14.16 -9.32
C ASP A 268 -3.36 13.73 -8.05
N TYR A 269 -4.41 14.44 -7.69
CA TYR A 269 -5.24 14.12 -6.54
C TYR A 269 -6.03 12.82 -6.74
N LEU A 270 -6.55 12.59 -7.95
CA LEU A 270 -7.18 11.31 -8.28
C LEU A 270 -6.20 10.14 -8.20
N ALA A 271 -4.96 10.30 -8.67
CA ALA A 271 -3.92 9.29 -8.52
C ALA A 271 -3.58 9.04 -7.05
N LEU A 272 -3.49 10.11 -6.23
CA LEU A 272 -3.23 10.00 -4.79
C LEU A 272 -4.32 9.19 -4.08
N VAL A 273 -5.60 9.50 -4.32
CA VAL A 273 -6.72 8.82 -3.63
C VAL A 273 -6.98 7.40 -4.15
N GLN A 274 -6.43 7.02 -5.30
CA GLN A 274 -6.44 5.64 -5.77
C GLN A 274 -5.44 4.77 -4.99
N GLU A 275 -4.31 5.33 -4.59
CA GLU A 275 -3.26 4.63 -3.85
C GLU A 275 -3.45 4.75 -2.32
N ALA A 276 -3.82 5.94 -1.84
CA ALA A 276 -4.03 6.18 -0.43
C ALA A 276 -5.44 5.77 0.03
N LYS A 277 -5.51 5.19 1.21
CA LYS A 277 -6.77 4.88 1.94
C LYS A 277 -7.03 5.87 3.07
N VAL A 278 -5.97 6.50 3.55
CA VAL A 278 -6.01 7.61 4.48
C VAL A 278 -5.04 8.67 4.00
N LEU A 279 -5.51 9.91 3.90
CA LEU A 279 -4.67 11.07 3.68
C LEU A 279 -4.51 11.83 4.99
N MET A 280 -3.28 12.00 5.43
CA MET A 280 -2.89 12.90 6.50
C MET A 280 -2.30 14.17 5.89
N LEU A 281 -2.96 15.30 6.08
CA LEU A 281 -2.56 16.60 5.53
C LEU A 281 -2.12 17.53 6.65
N ASP A 282 -0.83 17.83 6.69
CA ASP A 282 -0.25 18.70 7.70
C ASP A 282 -0.26 20.18 7.27
N ASP A 283 -0.39 21.05 8.26
CA ASP A 283 -0.12 22.49 8.18
C ASP A 283 -0.98 23.28 7.18
N ILE A 284 -2.30 23.06 7.18
CA ILE A 284 -3.24 23.83 6.35
C ILE A 284 -3.31 25.27 6.88
N PRO A 285 -2.89 26.28 6.10
CA PRO A 285 -2.90 27.68 6.54
C PRO A 285 -4.32 28.27 6.46
N VAL A 286 -4.50 29.45 7.02
CA VAL A 286 -5.68 30.27 6.69
C VAL A 286 -5.62 30.63 5.21
N LEU A 287 -6.72 30.38 4.51
CA LEU A 287 -6.85 30.58 3.08
C LEU A 287 -7.57 31.90 2.77
N GLY A 288 -7.29 32.50 1.63
CA GLY A 288 -7.89 33.76 1.23
C GLY A 288 -7.33 34.31 -0.07
N ARG A 289 -7.42 35.63 -0.27
CA ARG A 289 -6.98 36.28 -1.53
C ARG A 289 -5.47 36.11 -1.79
N ALA A 290 -4.66 36.06 -0.73
CA ALA A 290 -3.20 35.97 -0.85
C ALA A 290 -2.73 34.61 -1.40
N ASN A 291 -3.50 33.55 -1.17
CA ASN A 291 -3.22 32.18 -1.58
C ASN A 291 -4.42 31.53 -2.32
N ALA A 292 -5.08 32.32 -3.18
CA ALA A 292 -6.29 31.91 -3.88
C ALA A 292 -6.06 30.69 -4.81
N SER A 293 -4.87 30.55 -5.38
CA SER A 293 -4.52 29.42 -6.24
C SER A 293 -4.38 28.12 -5.41
N GLU A 294 -3.78 28.21 -4.23
CA GLU A 294 -3.65 27.12 -3.27
C GLU A 294 -5.02 26.72 -2.73
N ALA A 295 -5.87 27.71 -2.41
CA ALA A 295 -7.24 27.48 -1.96
C ALA A 295 -8.07 26.73 -3.01
N LYS A 296 -7.95 27.09 -4.29
CA LYS A 296 -8.62 26.38 -5.39
C LYS A 296 -8.14 24.93 -5.52
N ARG A 297 -6.83 24.70 -5.41
CA ARG A 297 -6.27 23.36 -5.41
C ARG A 297 -6.73 22.55 -4.21
N PHE A 298 -6.82 23.16 -3.04
CA PHE A 298 -7.34 22.53 -1.84
C PHE A 298 -8.80 22.09 -1.99
N VAL A 299 -9.66 22.96 -2.56
CA VAL A 299 -11.06 22.58 -2.90
C VAL A 299 -11.07 21.33 -3.79
N THR A 300 -10.25 21.32 -4.85
CA THR A 300 -10.17 20.18 -5.76
C THR A 300 -9.66 18.92 -5.07
N LEU A 301 -8.70 19.04 -4.16
CA LEU A 301 -8.20 17.93 -3.34
C LEU A 301 -9.29 17.36 -2.45
N ILE A 302 -9.99 18.21 -1.71
CA ILE A 302 -11.07 17.80 -0.81
C ILE A 302 -12.23 17.16 -1.57
N ASP A 303 -12.54 17.66 -2.77
CA ASP A 303 -13.52 17.03 -3.65
C ASP A 303 -13.08 15.60 -4.01
N ALA A 304 -11.81 15.39 -4.40
CA ALA A 304 -11.29 14.05 -4.72
C ALA A 304 -11.28 13.09 -3.52
N VAL A 305 -10.86 13.57 -2.35
CA VAL A 305 -10.84 12.78 -1.10
C VAL A 305 -12.26 12.38 -0.69
N TYR A 306 -13.21 13.32 -0.78
CA TYR A 306 -14.60 13.10 -0.43
C TYR A 306 -15.28 12.09 -1.36
N GLU A 307 -15.13 12.25 -2.67
CA GLU A 307 -15.70 11.33 -3.68
C GLU A 307 -15.09 9.91 -3.59
N ALA A 308 -13.81 9.81 -3.25
CA ALA A 308 -13.14 8.52 -3.07
C ALA A 308 -13.45 7.87 -1.70
N GLN A 309 -14.16 8.57 -0.79
CA GLN A 309 -14.53 8.07 0.53
C GLN A 309 -13.33 7.56 1.35
N ILE A 310 -12.14 8.14 1.19
CA ILE A 310 -10.95 7.76 1.96
C ILE A 310 -10.92 8.47 3.33
N GLY A 311 -10.18 7.90 4.29
CA GLY A 311 -9.96 8.56 5.58
C GLY A 311 -9.21 9.88 5.42
N PHE A 312 -9.61 10.92 6.14
CA PHE A 312 -8.95 12.22 6.13
C PHE A 312 -8.62 12.68 7.53
N ILE A 313 -7.37 13.08 7.76
CA ILE A 313 -6.86 13.58 9.03
C ILE A 313 -6.04 14.83 8.72
N ALA A 314 -6.24 15.91 9.42
CA ALA A 314 -5.57 17.16 9.10
C ALA A 314 -5.17 17.99 10.33
N SER A 315 -4.09 18.76 10.18
CA SER A 315 -3.78 19.89 11.05
C SER A 315 -3.97 21.21 10.31
N ALA A 316 -4.62 22.17 10.93
CA ALA A 316 -5.00 23.42 10.28
C ALA A 316 -4.92 24.64 11.21
N ALA A 317 -4.73 25.81 10.61
CA ALA A 317 -4.64 27.08 11.34
C ALA A 317 -5.99 27.51 11.97
N ALA A 318 -7.12 27.03 11.42
CA ALA A 318 -8.45 27.37 11.88
C ALA A 318 -9.44 26.21 11.69
N ALA A 319 -10.60 26.28 12.35
CA ALA A 319 -11.71 25.36 12.11
C ALA A 319 -12.21 25.48 10.65
N PRO A 320 -12.84 24.42 10.08
CA PRO A 320 -13.25 24.40 8.69
C PRO A 320 -14.02 25.64 8.21
N GLU A 321 -14.93 26.15 9.05
CA GLU A 321 -15.77 27.30 8.73
C GLU A 321 -14.98 28.63 8.75
N ALA A 322 -13.89 28.68 9.51
CA ALA A 322 -13.01 29.83 9.65
C ALA A 322 -11.76 29.77 8.79
N LEU A 323 -11.58 28.67 8.03
CA LEU A 323 -10.37 28.41 7.26
C LEU A 323 -10.27 29.34 6.03
N TYR A 324 -11.42 29.82 5.50
CA TYR A 324 -11.49 30.77 4.37
C TYR A 324 -12.40 31.96 4.73
N PRO A 325 -11.91 32.91 5.55
CA PRO A 325 -12.75 33.97 6.08
C PRO A 325 -13.23 35.01 5.05
N SER A 326 -12.49 35.17 3.94
CA SER A 326 -12.88 36.13 2.88
C SER A 326 -12.13 35.87 1.58
N GLY A 327 -12.82 35.94 0.42
CA GLY A 327 -12.19 35.82 -0.91
C GLY A 327 -13.18 35.49 -2.02
N THR A 328 -12.69 35.53 -3.25
CA THR A 328 -13.41 35.05 -4.44
C THR A 328 -13.53 33.51 -4.35
N GLY A 329 -14.77 32.96 -4.35
CA GLY A 329 -15.00 31.53 -4.21
C GLY A 329 -15.45 31.09 -2.82
N SER A 330 -15.90 32.04 -1.96
CA SER A 330 -16.45 31.71 -0.64
C SER A 330 -17.56 30.67 -0.69
N PHE A 331 -18.43 30.71 -1.70
CA PHE A 331 -19.49 29.72 -1.88
C PHE A 331 -18.97 28.29 -2.18
N GLU A 332 -17.92 28.18 -2.98
CA GLU A 332 -17.29 26.87 -3.24
C GLU A 332 -16.62 26.35 -1.96
N PHE A 333 -16.08 27.27 -1.14
CA PHE A 333 -15.41 26.91 0.10
C PHE A 333 -16.40 26.53 1.22
N GLU A 334 -17.62 27.07 1.25
CA GLU A 334 -18.67 26.61 2.16
C GLU A 334 -18.97 25.11 2.00
N ARG A 335 -19.03 24.63 0.74
CA ARG A 335 -19.16 23.20 0.45
C ARG A 335 -17.95 22.42 0.96
N THR A 336 -16.75 22.94 0.77
CA THR A 336 -15.51 22.32 1.25
C THR A 336 -15.48 22.25 2.78
N ALA A 337 -15.91 23.31 3.48
CA ALA A 337 -16.02 23.31 4.94
C ALA A 337 -17.02 22.26 5.44
N SER A 338 -18.19 22.14 4.78
CA SER A 338 -19.17 21.10 5.10
C SER A 338 -18.60 19.70 4.92
N ARG A 339 -17.89 19.43 3.81
CA ARG A 339 -17.23 18.14 3.56
C ARG A 339 -16.15 17.85 4.59
N LEU A 340 -15.34 18.85 4.98
CA LEU A 340 -14.35 18.70 6.04
C LEU A 340 -15.01 18.35 7.39
N ALA A 341 -16.16 18.94 7.69
CA ALA A 341 -16.91 18.62 8.90
C ALA A 341 -17.49 17.19 8.85
N GLU A 342 -18.06 16.77 7.71
CA GLU A 342 -18.57 15.42 7.52
C GLU A 342 -17.46 14.37 7.61
N MET A 343 -16.27 14.64 7.05
CA MET A 343 -15.13 13.73 7.08
C MET A 343 -14.55 13.53 8.50
N GLN A 344 -14.92 14.37 9.46
CA GLN A 344 -14.57 14.19 10.87
C GLN A 344 -15.47 13.19 11.58
N ALA A 345 -16.63 12.83 11.02
CA ALA A 345 -17.57 11.90 11.65
C ALA A 345 -16.96 10.50 11.82
N GLU A 346 -17.31 9.80 12.91
CA GLU A 346 -16.80 8.46 13.22
C GLU A 346 -17.06 7.42 12.12
N GLY A 347 -18.06 7.64 11.28
CA GLY A 347 -18.42 6.76 10.18
C GLY A 347 -17.71 7.00 8.87
N TRP A 348 -16.94 8.07 8.74
CA TRP A 348 -16.34 8.46 7.48
C TRP A 348 -15.20 7.51 7.04
N GLY A 349 -15.12 7.23 5.73
CA GLY A 349 -14.08 6.34 5.17
C GLY A 349 -14.34 4.86 5.43
N ARG A 350 -15.59 4.46 5.64
CA ARG A 350 -16.01 3.07 5.95
C ARG A 350 -16.33 2.21 4.73
N SER A 351 -16.02 2.66 3.52
CA SER A 351 -16.26 1.87 2.31
C SER A 351 -15.11 0.89 1.98
#